data_ca76489a769899b29a6ec00ab8def818
#
_entry.id   ca76489a769899b29a6ec00ab8def818
#
_cell.length_a   1.000
_cell.length_b   1.000
_cell.length_c   1.000
_cell.angle_alpha   90.00
_cell.angle_beta   90.00
_cell.angle_gamma   90.00
#
_symmetry.space_group_name_H-M   'P 1'
#
loop_
_entity.id
_entity.type
_entity.pdbx_description
1 polymer ?
#
loop_
_entity_poly.entity_id
_entity_poly.type
_entity_poly.pdbx_seq_one_letter_code
_entity_poly.pdbx_strand_id
1 'polypeptide(L)'
;MILGLDPGRDKCGLAVMKQTKQIVARLIVDSNQTISTIQRLCQEYNIDLIVMGNGTTSKDWYYKIKSNLTSEISVVTINESNSTLEARDRYWLMHPPQGFQRIVPQGFRIPPCPVDDIVAILLIERYLRSFN
;
A
#
# COMPACT_ATOMS: atom_id res chain seq x y z
N MET A 1 12.67 -6.69 -4.48
CA MET A 1 11.48 -6.52 -3.63
C MET A 1 10.48 -5.60 -4.31
N ILE A 2 9.24 -5.65 -3.88
CA ILE A 2 8.15 -4.89 -4.46
C ILE A 2 7.69 -3.84 -3.46
N LEU A 3 7.53 -2.59 -3.93
CA LEU A 3 6.95 -1.51 -3.12
C LEU A 3 5.52 -1.27 -3.58
N GLY A 4 4.58 -1.30 -2.63
CA GLY A 4 3.19 -0.93 -2.87
C GLY A 4 2.94 0.50 -2.44
N LEU A 5 2.17 1.23 -3.24
CA LEU A 5 1.79 2.61 -2.97
C LEU A 5 0.29 2.77 -3.10
N ASP A 6 -0.34 3.19 -2.02
CA ASP A 6 -1.72 3.68 -2.04
C ASP A 6 -1.66 5.20 -2.04
N PRO A 7 -1.78 5.84 -3.22
CA PRO A 7 -1.64 7.29 -3.31
C PRO A 7 -2.88 7.98 -2.78
N GLY A 8 -2.68 9.03 -1.98
CA GLY A 8 -3.75 9.85 -1.45
C GLY A 8 -3.42 11.33 -1.57
N ARG A 9 -4.42 12.17 -1.32
CA ARG A 9 -4.23 13.61 -1.37
C ARG A 9 -3.47 14.12 -0.16
N ASP A 10 -3.79 13.63 1.02
CA ASP A 10 -3.19 14.10 2.27
C ASP A 10 -2.14 13.10 2.79
N LYS A 11 -2.41 11.82 2.66
CA LYS A 11 -1.53 10.75 3.12
C LYS A 11 -1.43 9.66 2.09
N CYS A 12 -0.29 8.98 2.07
CA CYS A 12 -0.06 7.81 1.24
C CYS A 12 0.29 6.62 2.11
N GLY A 13 -0.16 5.43 1.70
CA GLY A 13 0.24 4.17 2.31
C GLY A 13 1.37 3.55 1.50
N LEU A 14 2.35 3.01 2.20
CA LEU A 14 3.51 2.35 1.60
C LEU A 14 3.71 1.00 2.25
N ALA A 15 4.13 0.02 1.44
CA ALA A 15 4.54 -1.28 1.94
C ALA A 15 5.66 -1.83 1.08
N VAL A 16 6.57 -2.58 1.69
CA VAL A 16 7.62 -3.30 0.99
C VAL A 16 7.43 -4.77 1.25
N MET A 17 7.43 -5.57 0.21
CA MET A 17 7.15 -7.00 0.29
C MET A 17 8.10 -7.78 -0.60
N LYS A 18 8.53 -8.95 -0.13
CA LYS A 18 9.25 -9.90 -0.96
C LYS A 18 8.28 -10.63 -1.87
N GLN A 19 8.79 -11.20 -2.95
CA GLN A 19 7.96 -12.02 -3.84
C GLN A 19 7.36 -13.24 -3.13
N THR A 20 7.95 -13.66 -2.03
CA THR A 20 7.43 -14.72 -1.18
C THR A 20 6.23 -14.28 -0.34
N LYS A 21 5.81 -13.02 -0.48
CA LYS A 21 4.71 -12.38 0.27
C LYS A 21 5.07 -12.02 1.70
N GLN A 22 6.34 -12.10 2.08
CA GLN A 22 6.77 -11.61 3.38
C GLN A 22 6.78 -10.09 3.39
N ILE A 23 6.07 -9.49 4.34
CA ILE A 23 6.04 -8.05 4.53
C ILE A 23 7.32 -7.63 5.25
N VAL A 24 8.07 -6.70 4.64
CA VAL A 24 9.34 -6.22 5.18
C VAL A 24 9.16 -4.89 5.88
N ALA A 25 8.28 -4.02 5.35
CA ALA A 25 8.00 -2.72 5.94
C ALA A 25 6.61 -2.27 5.53
N ARG A 26 5.98 -1.47 6.38
CA ARG A 26 4.73 -0.79 6.04
C ARG A 26 4.66 0.51 6.83
N LEU A 27 4.17 1.57 6.18
CA LEU A 27 4.09 2.88 6.83
C LEU A 27 3.07 3.76 6.11
N ILE A 28 2.61 4.77 6.82
CA ILE A 28 1.74 5.82 6.28
C ILE A 28 2.49 7.13 6.44
N VAL A 29 2.59 7.90 5.35
CA VAL A 29 3.32 9.16 5.34
C VAL A 29 2.46 10.27 4.76
N ASP A 30 2.79 11.51 5.09
CA ASP A 30 2.16 12.66 4.46
C ASP A 30 2.49 12.67 2.96
N SER A 31 1.54 13.12 2.15
CA SER A 31 1.70 13.07 0.69
C SER A 31 2.92 13.85 0.22
N ASN A 32 3.26 14.96 0.87
CA ASN A 32 4.43 15.76 0.50
C ASN A 32 5.76 15.10 0.86
N GLN A 33 5.75 14.04 1.66
CA GLN A 33 6.95 13.29 2.04
C GLN A 33 7.06 11.94 1.33
N THR A 34 6.09 11.62 0.50
CA THR A 34 6.02 10.29 -0.12
C THR A 34 7.20 10.01 -1.04
N ILE A 35 7.56 10.96 -1.90
CA ILE A 35 8.66 10.75 -2.86
C ILE A 35 9.99 10.55 -2.13
N SER A 36 10.28 11.40 -1.14
CA SER A 36 11.53 11.24 -0.36
C SER A 36 11.55 9.92 0.40
N THR A 37 10.41 9.48 0.90
CA THR A 37 10.31 8.18 1.58
C THR A 37 10.53 7.03 0.61
N ILE A 38 9.95 7.09 -0.58
CA ILE A 38 10.18 6.06 -1.61
C ILE A 38 11.65 5.99 -1.98
N GLN A 39 12.30 7.14 -2.16
CA GLN A 39 13.73 7.19 -2.47
C GLN A 39 14.55 6.52 -1.37
N ARG A 40 14.23 6.80 -0.11
CA ARG A 40 14.90 6.17 1.04
C ARG A 40 14.69 4.67 1.05
N LEU A 41 13.45 4.21 0.82
CA LEU A 41 13.15 2.78 0.79
C LEU A 41 13.87 2.07 -0.35
N CYS A 42 14.02 2.73 -1.49
CA CYS A 42 14.78 2.17 -2.62
C CYS A 42 16.28 2.04 -2.31
N GLN A 43 16.80 2.87 -1.40
CA GLN A 43 18.19 2.75 -0.95
C GLN A 43 18.35 1.65 0.10
N GLU A 44 17.36 1.50 0.98
CA GLU A 44 17.42 0.49 2.06
C GLU A 44 17.12 -0.92 1.56
N TYR A 45 16.22 -1.05 0.60
CA TYR A 45 15.76 -2.32 0.07
C TYR A 45 16.01 -2.38 -1.43
N ASN A 46 16.23 -3.58 -1.93
CA ASN A 46 16.45 -3.79 -3.36
C ASN A 46 15.10 -3.82 -4.10
N ILE A 47 14.48 -2.64 -4.24
CA ILE A 47 13.19 -2.49 -4.90
C ILE A 47 13.38 -2.37 -6.40
N ASP A 48 12.70 -3.22 -7.16
CA ASP A 48 12.75 -3.23 -8.62
C ASP A 48 11.40 -2.96 -9.26
N LEU A 49 10.32 -2.91 -8.46
CA LEU A 49 8.97 -2.71 -8.96
C LEU A 49 8.16 -1.90 -7.94
N ILE A 50 7.41 -0.94 -8.44
CA ILE A 50 6.41 -0.21 -7.66
C ILE A 50 5.03 -0.56 -8.20
N VAL A 51 4.14 -1.01 -7.32
CA VAL A 51 2.74 -1.31 -7.64
C VAL A 51 1.89 -0.24 -7.00
N MET A 52 1.07 0.45 -7.79
CA MET A 52 0.29 1.58 -7.34
C MET A 52 -1.19 1.37 -7.69
N GLY A 53 -2.08 1.88 -6.85
CA GLY A 53 -3.51 1.89 -7.17
C GLY A 53 -3.81 2.79 -8.38
N ASN A 54 -4.85 2.45 -9.13
CA ASN A 54 -5.22 3.14 -10.36
C ASN A 54 -6.30 4.23 -10.14
N GLY A 55 -6.36 4.81 -8.96
CA GLY A 55 -7.33 5.85 -8.62
C GLY A 55 -7.14 7.15 -9.42
N THR A 56 -7.95 8.15 -9.08
CA THR A 56 -8.03 9.41 -9.86
C THR A 56 -6.72 10.18 -9.91
N THR A 57 -5.88 10.05 -8.87
CA THR A 57 -4.59 10.76 -8.80
C THR A 57 -3.41 9.94 -9.32
N SER A 58 -3.67 8.73 -9.84
CA SER A 58 -2.60 7.80 -10.20
C SER A 58 -1.68 8.32 -11.30
N LYS A 59 -2.21 9.05 -12.29
CA LYS A 59 -1.38 9.62 -13.37
C LYS A 59 -0.37 10.61 -12.83
N ASP A 60 -0.80 11.53 -11.96
CA ASP A 60 0.08 12.53 -11.37
C ASP A 60 1.18 11.87 -10.53
N TRP A 61 0.81 10.86 -9.73
CA TRP A 61 1.77 10.12 -8.94
C TRP A 61 2.74 9.33 -9.81
N TYR A 62 2.26 8.74 -10.90
CA TYR A 62 3.10 8.03 -11.85
C TYR A 62 4.21 8.94 -12.38
N TYR A 63 3.85 10.13 -12.83
CA TYR A 63 4.83 11.08 -13.36
C TYR A 63 5.80 11.58 -12.29
N LYS A 64 5.32 11.86 -11.09
CA LYS A 64 6.18 12.25 -9.98
C LYS A 64 7.21 11.17 -9.65
N ILE A 65 6.76 9.93 -9.60
CA ILE A 65 7.65 8.81 -9.30
C ILE A 65 8.68 8.63 -10.41
N LYS A 66 8.23 8.60 -11.65
CA LYS A 66 9.12 8.42 -12.80
C LYS A 66 10.16 9.52 -12.93
N SER A 67 9.82 10.75 -12.59
CA SER A 67 10.77 11.87 -12.69
C SER A 67 11.76 11.93 -11.52
N ASN A 68 11.51 11.19 -10.43
CA ASN A 68 12.35 11.24 -9.23
C ASN A 68 13.09 9.94 -8.93
N LEU A 69 12.85 8.88 -9.69
CA LEU A 69 13.52 7.59 -9.51
C LEU A 69 14.28 7.20 -10.77
N THR A 70 15.18 6.21 -10.60
CA THR A 70 15.94 5.69 -11.75
C THR A 70 15.03 4.91 -12.69
N SER A 71 15.43 4.84 -13.97
CA SER A 71 14.68 4.11 -14.98
C SER A 71 14.69 2.59 -14.77
N GLU A 72 15.51 2.09 -13.86
CA GLU A 72 15.61 0.66 -13.57
C GLU A 72 14.40 0.15 -12.77
N ILE A 73 13.66 1.07 -12.13
CA ILE A 73 12.49 0.70 -11.33
C ILE A 73 11.24 0.84 -12.21
N SER A 74 10.52 -0.27 -12.36
CA SER A 74 9.27 -0.29 -13.11
C SER A 74 8.11 0.17 -12.22
N VAL A 75 7.14 0.88 -12.80
CA VAL A 75 5.94 1.30 -12.09
C VAL A 75 4.73 0.77 -12.83
N VAL A 76 3.88 0.03 -12.14
CA VAL A 76 2.63 -0.51 -12.69
C VAL A 76 1.45 -0.08 -11.83
N THR A 77 0.28 -0.02 -12.43
CA THR A 77 -0.97 0.28 -11.72
C THR A 77 -1.83 -0.96 -11.63
N ILE A 78 -2.57 -1.07 -10.53
CA ILE A 78 -3.46 -2.19 -10.24
C ILE A 78 -4.83 -1.64 -9.86
N ASN A 79 -5.88 -2.36 -10.23
CA ASN A 79 -7.24 -2.01 -9.84
C ASN A 79 -7.36 -2.03 -8.31
N GLU A 80 -7.76 -0.89 -7.73
CA GLU A 80 -7.89 -0.72 -6.28
C GLU A 80 -9.32 -0.81 -5.79
N SER A 81 -10.26 -1.26 -6.60
CA SER A 81 -11.67 -1.38 -6.21
C SER A 81 -11.81 -2.22 -4.94
N ASN A 82 -12.59 -1.70 -3.98
CA ASN A 82 -12.87 -2.33 -2.70
C ASN A 82 -11.63 -2.60 -1.83
N SER A 83 -10.49 -2.01 -2.16
CA SER A 83 -9.25 -2.26 -1.40
C SER A 83 -9.35 -1.75 0.05
N THR A 84 -10.07 -0.64 0.27
CA THR A 84 -10.25 -0.12 1.63
C THR A 84 -11.06 -1.07 2.48
N LEU A 85 -12.11 -1.68 1.93
CA LEU A 85 -12.91 -2.66 2.66
C LEU A 85 -12.10 -3.91 2.98
N GLU A 86 -11.34 -4.42 2.02
CA GLU A 86 -10.45 -5.55 2.26
C GLU A 86 -9.39 -5.22 3.30
N ALA A 87 -8.87 -3.99 3.29
CA ALA A 87 -7.86 -3.57 4.26
C ALA A 87 -8.43 -3.51 5.68
N ARG A 88 -9.68 -3.07 5.83
CA ARG A 88 -10.35 -3.09 7.13
C ARG A 88 -10.54 -4.51 7.64
N ASP A 89 -10.93 -5.42 6.77
CA ASP A 89 -11.06 -6.83 7.13
C ASP A 89 -9.70 -7.42 7.51
N ARG A 90 -8.66 -7.13 6.75
CA ARG A 90 -7.29 -7.56 7.05
C ARG A 90 -6.81 -6.98 8.38
N TYR A 91 -7.16 -5.72 8.68
CA TYR A 91 -6.81 -5.10 9.95
C TYR A 91 -7.30 -5.95 11.12
N TRP A 92 -8.56 -6.40 11.08
CA TRP A 92 -9.13 -7.17 12.17
C TRP A 92 -8.57 -8.60 12.27
N LEU A 93 -8.02 -9.14 11.17
CA LEU A 93 -7.26 -10.39 11.23
C LEU A 93 -5.90 -10.20 11.89
N MET A 94 -5.24 -9.06 11.63
CA MET A 94 -3.95 -8.73 12.22
C MET A 94 -4.07 -8.26 13.67
N HIS A 95 -5.18 -7.62 14.00
CA HIS A 95 -5.47 -7.07 15.34
C HIS A 95 -6.86 -7.51 15.78
N PRO A 96 -7.00 -8.71 16.39
CA PRO A 96 -8.30 -9.21 16.80
C PRO A 96 -9.06 -8.22 17.68
N PRO A 97 -10.38 -8.07 17.49
CA PRO A 97 -11.16 -7.08 18.24
C PRO A 97 -11.22 -7.43 19.73
N GLN A 98 -11.30 -6.38 20.56
CA GLN A 98 -11.38 -6.48 22.01
C GLN A 98 -12.56 -5.64 22.52
N GLY A 99 -13.07 -6.00 23.70
CA GLY A 99 -14.15 -5.25 24.31
C GLY A 99 -15.41 -5.24 23.46
N PHE A 100 -16.01 -4.07 23.29
CA PHE A 100 -17.22 -3.91 22.50
C PHE A 100 -17.09 -4.35 21.05
N GLN A 101 -15.90 -4.23 20.47
CA GLN A 101 -15.69 -4.61 19.07
C GLN A 101 -15.93 -6.09 18.83
N ARG A 102 -15.83 -6.92 19.86
CA ARG A 102 -16.04 -8.35 19.73
C ARG A 102 -17.48 -8.72 19.40
N ILE A 103 -18.46 -7.90 19.85
CA ILE A 103 -19.88 -8.15 19.62
C ILE A 103 -20.42 -7.38 18.42
N VAL A 104 -19.63 -6.47 17.86
CA VAL A 104 -20.01 -5.71 16.65
C VAL A 104 -19.69 -6.56 15.43
N PRO A 105 -20.64 -6.75 14.48
CA PRO A 105 -20.34 -7.45 13.25
C PRO A 105 -19.16 -6.78 12.51
N GLN A 106 -18.32 -7.58 11.86
CA GLN A 106 -17.08 -7.09 11.27
C GLN A 106 -17.29 -5.95 10.27
N GLY A 107 -18.38 -6.01 9.49
CA GLY A 107 -18.67 -4.96 8.51
C GLY A 107 -18.98 -3.60 9.14
N PHE A 108 -19.32 -3.55 10.43
CA PHE A 108 -19.60 -2.32 11.16
C PHE A 108 -18.46 -1.89 12.08
N ARG A 109 -17.38 -2.69 12.17
CA ARG A 109 -16.22 -2.30 12.95
C ARG A 109 -15.38 -1.29 12.18
N ILE A 110 -14.97 -0.22 12.87
CA ILE A 110 -14.10 0.80 12.29
C ILE A 110 -12.73 0.65 12.92
N PRO A 111 -11.67 0.40 12.15
CA PRO A 111 -10.31 0.35 12.71
C PRO A 111 -9.97 1.67 13.41
N PRO A 112 -9.28 1.62 14.55
CA PRO A 112 -8.92 2.84 15.29
C PRO A 112 -7.81 3.66 14.64
N CYS A 113 -7.19 3.17 13.58
CA CYS A 113 -6.12 3.85 12.87
C CYS A 113 -6.32 3.69 11.35
N PRO A 114 -5.68 4.55 10.53
CA PRO A 114 -5.74 4.42 9.08
C PRO A 114 -5.21 3.06 8.61
N VAL A 115 -5.72 2.59 7.49
CA VAL A 115 -5.33 1.30 6.90
C VAL A 115 -4.65 1.46 5.53
N ASP A 116 -4.13 2.64 5.23
CA ASP A 116 -3.55 2.94 3.91
C ASP A 116 -2.33 2.06 3.62
N ASP A 117 -1.54 1.72 4.64
CA ASP A 117 -0.42 0.81 4.52
C ASP A 117 -0.88 -0.63 4.21
N ILE A 118 -2.01 -1.03 4.77
CA ILE A 118 -2.60 -2.34 4.48
C ILE A 118 -3.16 -2.37 3.06
N VAL A 119 -3.73 -1.26 2.59
CA VAL A 119 -4.13 -1.12 1.19
C VAL A 119 -2.92 -1.34 0.28
N ALA A 120 -1.78 -0.74 0.60
CA ALA A 120 -0.55 -0.93 -0.17
C ALA A 120 -0.13 -2.40 -0.23
N ILE A 121 -0.24 -3.13 0.88
CA ILE A 121 0.00 -4.58 0.91
C ILE A 121 -0.94 -5.32 -0.04
N LEU A 122 -2.23 -4.99 0.01
CA LEU A 122 -3.23 -5.65 -0.84
C LEU A 122 -2.98 -5.40 -2.32
N LEU A 123 -2.50 -4.21 -2.69
CA LEU A 123 -2.16 -3.91 -4.08
C LEU A 123 -1.03 -4.82 -4.58
N ILE A 124 -0.01 -5.03 -3.75
CA ILE A 124 1.07 -5.96 -4.09
C ILE A 124 0.52 -7.37 -4.23
N GLU A 125 -0.32 -7.81 -3.31
CA GLU A 125 -0.92 -9.14 -3.36
C GLU A 125 -1.77 -9.33 -4.61
N ARG A 126 -2.54 -8.32 -5.01
CA ARG A 126 -3.33 -8.37 -6.24
C ARG A 126 -2.44 -8.48 -7.46
N TYR A 127 -1.33 -7.75 -7.48
CA TYR A 127 -0.35 -7.83 -8.56
C TYR A 127 0.22 -9.25 -8.65
N LEU A 128 0.65 -9.82 -7.53
CA LEU A 128 1.23 -11.15 -7.51
C LEU A 128 0.23 -12.23 -7.96
N ARG A 129 -1.05 -12.09 -7.60
CA ARG A 129 -2.09 -13.02 -8.01
C ARG A 129 -2.37 -12.98 -9.51
N SER A 130 -2.14 -11.83 -10.16
CA SER A 130 -2.42 -11.69 -11.58
C SER A 130 -1.48 -12.50 -12.47
N PHE A 131 -0.40 -13.03 -11.90
CA PHE A 131 0.59 -13.85 -12.61
C PHE A 131 0.52 -15.35 -12.24
N ASN A 132 -0.44 -15.72 -11.42
CA ASN A 132 -0.62 -17.13 -11.00
C ASN A 132 -1.79 -17.78 -11.72
#